data_30c7ee5d64a9f28cbb00c5bb76e159b9
#
_entry.id   30c7ee5d64a9f28cbb00c5bb76e159b9
#
_cell.length_a   1.000
_cell.length_b   1.000
_cell.length_c   1.000
_cell.angle_alpha   90.00
_cell.angle_beta   90.00
_cell.angle_gamma   90.00
#
_symmetry.space_group_name_H-M   'P 1'
#
loop_
_entity.id
_entity.type
_entity.pdbx_description
1 polymer ?
#
loop_
_entity_poly.entity_id
_entity_poly.type
_entity_poly.pdbx_seq_one_letter_code
_entity_poly.pdbx_strand_id
1 'polypeptide(L)'
;MSILRQLTNERMSQLVVHNGTVYLAGQVANDLNAGIEQQTREVLGNIERLLDLAGTDKSRLLSVTIYLNDIGTQFAAMNGIWDTWLPKGFAPARATVEAKMAAPNVLVEMSVIAALP
;
A
#
# COMPACT_ATOMS: atom_id res chain seq x y z
N MET A 1 -13.15 -2.96 23.38
CA MET A 1 -12.75 -2.11 22.25
C MET A 1 -13.37 -2.66 20.99
N SER A 2 -14.00 -1.80 20.21
CA SER A 2 -14.62 -2.25 18.97
C SER A 2 -13.59 -2.34 17.85
N ILE A 3 -13.89 -3.17 16.87
CA ILE A 3 -13.12 -3.25 15.63
C ILE A 3 -14.00 -2.72 14.52
N LEU A 4 -13.50 -1.70 13.80
CA LEU A 4 -14.18 -1.15 12.65
C LEU A 4 -13.64 -1.80 11.38
N ARG A 5 -14.54 -2.34 10.56
CA ARG A 5 -14.19 -2.92 9.26
C ARG A 5 -14.96 -2.20 8.17
N GLN A 6 -14.30 -1.91 7.06
CA GLN A 6 -14.93 -1.27 5.90
C GLN A 6 -14.55 -1.97 4.61
N LEU A 7 -15.44 -1.85 3.63
CA LEU A 7 -15.30 -2.49 2.32
C LEU A 7 -15.03 -3.98 2.48
N THR A 8 -15.89 -4.62 3.25
CA THR A 8 -15.79 -6.02 3.65
C THR A 8 -16.55 -6.91 2.66
N ASN A 9 -15.92 -8.01 2.26
CA ASN A 9 -16.56 -9.10 1.55
C ASN A 9 -16.39 -10.41 2.33
N GLU A 10 -16.65 -11.54 1.71
CA GLU A 10 -16.54 -12.85 2.36
C GLU A 10 -15.11 -13.20 2.80
N ARG A 11 -14.09 -12.63 2.14
CA ARG A 11 -12.70 -13.01 2.36
C ARG A 11 -11.93 -12.01 3.21
N MET A 12 -12.24 -10.71 3.05
CA MET A 12 -11.40 -9.67 3.65
C MET A 12 -12.14 -8.36 3.80
N SER A 13 -11.57 -7.49 4.61
CA SER A 13 -11.88 -6.07 4.64
C SER A 13 -10.72 -5.31 4.00
N GLN A 14 -11.02 -4.27 3.21
CA GLN A 14 -9.96 -3.41 2.68
C GLN A 14 -9.33 -2.56 3.78
N LEU A 15 -10.07 -2.31 4.86
CA LEU A 15 -9.68 -1.39 5.91
C LEU A 15 -10.19 -1.95 7.26
N VAL A 16 -9.29 -2.02 8.22
CA VAL A 16 -9.62 -2.37 9.61
C VAL A 16 -9.01 -1.32 10.53
N VAL A 17 -9.79 -0.81 11.47
CA VAL A 17 -9.33 0.12 12.50
C VAL A 17 -9.54 -0.49 13.87
N HIS A 18 -8.51 -0.49 14.68
CA HIS A 18 -8.55 -0.95 16.06
C HIS A 18 -7.51 -0.22 16.89
N ASN A 19 -7.93 0.31 18.04
CA ASN A 19 -7.03 1.00 18.98
C ASN A 19 -6.17 2.11 18.33
N GLY A 20 -6.78 2.91 17.45
CA GLY A 20 -6.06 4.00 16.79
C GLY A 20 -5.10 3.56 15.70
N THR A 21 -5.10 2.29 15.33
CA THR A 21 -4.27 1.72 14.26
C THR A 21 -5.14 1.33 13.08
N VAL A 22 -4.68 1.68 11.89
CA VAL A 22 -5.34 1.39 10.61
C VAL A 22 -4.54 0.31 9.89
N TYR A 23 -5.22 -0.76 9.50
CA TYR A 23 -4.66 -1.86 8.73
C TYR A 23 -5.33 -1.88 7.37
N LEU A 24 -4.55 -1.79 6.30
CA LEU A 24 -5.07 -1.91 4.93
C LEU A 24 -4.77 -3.30 4.38
N ALA A 25 -5.70 -3.84 3.62
CA ALA A 25 -5.41 -5.02 2.81
C ALA A 25 -4.34 -4.70 1.77
N GLY A 26 -3.65 -5.70 1.26
CA GLY A 26 -2.68 -5.51 0.18
C GLY A 26 -3.32 -4.85 -1.02
N GLN A 27 -2.70 -3.77 -1.52
CA GLN A 27 -3.20 -3.00 -2.65
C GLN A 27 -2.38 -3.29 -3.89
N VAL A 28 -3.09 -3.53 -5.00
CA VAL A 28 -2.51 -3.71 -6.32
C VAL A 28 -3.04 -2.63 -7.26
N ALA A 29 -2.40 -2.48 -8.42
CA ALA A 29 -2.83 -1.50 -9.41
C ALA A 29 -4.20 -1.86 -10.00
N ASN A 30 -4.91 -0.85 -10.50
CA ASN A 30 -6.18 -1.04 -11.18
C ASN A 30 -5.96 -1.51 -12.62
N ASP A 31 -4.94 -0.96 -13.30
CA ASP A 31 -4.56 -1.35 -14.66
C ASP A 31 -3.33 -2.27 -14.62
N LEU A 32 -3.54 -3.55 -14.72
CA LEU A 32 -2.48 -4.55 -14.69
C LEU A 32 -1.74 -4.69 -16.03
N ASN A 33 -2.13 -3.93 -17.06
CA ASN A 33 -1.37 -3.84 -18.31
C ASN A 33 -0.32 -2.73 -18.28
N ALA A 34 -0.34 -1.87 -17.25
CA ALA A 34 0.64 -0.81 -17.08
C ALA A 34 1.99 -1.35 -16.63
N GLY A 35 3.05 -0.57 -16.85
CA GLY A 35 4.40 -0.88 -16.34
C GLY A 35 4.55 -0.56 -14.86
N ILE A 36 5.75 -0.82 -14.34
CA ILE A 36 6.02 -0.72 -12.89
C ILE A 36 5.77 0.69 -12.34
N GLU A 37 6.15 1.74 -13.04
CA GLU A 37 5.96 3.10 -12.55
C GLU A 37 4.48 3.44 -12.40
N GLN A 38 3.68 3.17 -13.44
CA GLN A 38 2.26 3.46 -13.39
C GLN A 38 1.53 2.55 -12.39
N GLN A 39 1.89 1.28 -12.32
CA GLN A 39 1.31 0.40 -11.30
C GLN A 39 1.62 0.92 -9.89
N THR A 40 2.85 1.38 -9.65
CA THR A 40 3.23 1.96 -8.35
C THR A 40 2.38 3.20 -8.03
N ARG A 41 2.18 4.11 -9.00
CA ARG A 41 1.33 5.29 -8.80
C ARG A 41 -0.10 4.90 -8.43
N GLU A 42 -0.64 3.89 -9.09
CA GLU A 42 -2.02 3.44 -8.82
C GLU A 42 -2.16 2.76 -7.47
N VAL A 43 -1.17 1.95 -7.07
CA VAL A 43 -1.15 1.37 -5.73
C VAL A 43 -1.14 2.46 -4.67
N LEU A 44 -0.26 3.46 -4.82
CA LEU A 44 -0.17 4.57 -3.87
C LEU A 44 -1.46 5.41 -3.85
N GLY A 45 -2.10 5.61 -5.00
CA GLY A 45 -3.40 6.28 -5.08
C GLY A 45 -4.50 5.51 -4.34
N ASN A 46 -4.52 4.18 -4.46
CA ASN A 46 -5.45 3.33 -3.72
C ASN A 46 -5.22 3.44 -2.21
N ILE A 47 -3.96 3.44 -1.79
CA ILE A 47 -3.59 3.61 -0.38
C ILE A 47 -4.08 4.96 0.14
N GLU A 48 -3.85 6.05 -0.59
CA GLU A 48 -4.33 7.38 -0.17
C GLU A 48 -5.84 7.43 0.01
N ARG A 49 -6.60 6.83 -0.90
CA ARG A 49 -8.07 6.79 -0.80
C ARG A 49 -8.53 6.04 0.45
N LEU A 50 -7.90 4.91 0.75
CA LEU A 50 -8.24 4.12 1.93
C LEU A 50 -7.84 4.83 3.23
N LEU A 51 -6.69 5.51 3.26
CA LEU A 51 -6.27 6.31 4.40
C LEU A 51 -7.25 7.46 4.65
N ASP A 52 -7.68 8.16 3.58
CA ASP A 52 -8.66 9.22 3.68
C ASP A 52 -9.99 8.70 4.22
N LEU A 53 -10.45 7.56 3.74
CA LEU A 53 -11.66 6.89 4.25
C LEU A 53 -11.55 6.57 5.74
N ALA A 54 -10.36 6.20 6.21
CA ALA A 54 -10.11 5.93 7.62
C ALA A 54 -9.99 7.18 8.48
N GLY A 55 -9.83 8.36 7.87
CA GLY A 55 -9.64 9.63 8.58
C GLY A 55 -8.19 9.93 8.92
N THR A 56 -7.23 9.40 8.16
CA THR A 56 -5.81 9.66 8.33
C THR A 56 -5.16 10.00 6.99
N ASP A 57 -3.85 10.06 6.92
CA ASP A 57 -3.14 10.40 5.70
C ASP A 57 -1.73 9.77 5.66
N LYS A 58 -1.02 9.97 4.55
CA LYS A 58 0.28 9.34 4.32
C LYS A 58 1.40 9.89 5.20
N SER A 59 1.19 10.98 5.92
CA SER A 59 2.17 11.44 6.92
C SER A 59 2.13 10.61 8.21
N ARG A 60 1.17 9.71 8.34
CA ARG A 60 0.97 8.90 9.53
C ARG A 60 1.15 7.41 9.29
N LEU A 61 1.87 7.05 8.26
CA LEU A 61 2.23 5.66 7.97
C LEU A 61 3.17 5.13 9.05
N LEU A 62 2.92 3.93 9.53
CA LEU A 62 3.77 3.25 10.53
C LEU A 62 4.68 2.22 9.86
N SER A 63 4.11 1.39 9.00
CA SER A 63 4.85 0.29 8.37
C SER A 63 4.26 -0.01 7.00
N VAL A 64 5.14 -0.24 6.03
CA VAL A 64 4.76 -0.65 4.68
C VAL A 64 5.63 -1.82 4.25
N THR A 65 5.00 -2.88 3.78
CA THR A 65 5.68 -3.98 3.12
C THR A 65 5.37 -3.92 1.63
N ILE A 66 6.40 -3.87 0.82
CA ILE A 66 6.29 -3.80 -0.64
C ILE A 66 6.72 -5.13 -1.23
N TYR A 67 5.86 -5.70 -2.06
CA TYR A 67 6.11 -6.94 -2.79
C TYR A 67 6.28 -6.59 -4.27
N LEU A 68 7.37 -7.05 -4.87
CA LEU A 68 7.66 -6.89 -6.30
C LEU A 68 7.78 -8.26 -6.94
N ASN A 69 7.23 -8.44 -8.15
CA ASN A 69 7.37 -9.74 -8.81
C ASN A 69 8.76 -9.95 -9.43
N ASP A 70 9.54 -8.89 -9.63
CA ASP A 70 10.92 -8.94 -10.13
C ASP A 70 11.71 -7.77 -9.53
N ILE A 71 12.25 -7.97 -8.33
CA ILE A 71 12.89 -6.89 -7.59
C ILE A 71 14.15 -6.37 -8.32
N GLY A 72 14.86 -7.22 -9.05
CA GLY A 72 16.07 -6.80 -9.75
C GLY A 72 15.84 -5.76 -10.83
N THR A 73 14.68 -5.80 -11.48
CA THR A 73 14.35 -4.84 -12.58
C THR A 73 13.42 -3.73 -12.14
N GLN A 74 12.80 -3.82 -10.95
CA GLN A 74 11.71 -2.92 -10.57
C GLN A 74 12.03 -2.02 -9.39
N PHE A 75 13.02 -2.37 -8.58
CA PHE A 75 13.29 -1.69 -7.31
C PHE A 75 13.55 -0.19 -7.49
N ALA A 76 14.44 0.17 -8.41
CA ALA A 76 14.80 1.57 -8.63
C ALA A 76 13.63 2.39 -9.16
N ALA A 77 12.87 1.86 -10.11
CA ALA A 77 11.71 2.54 -10.69
C ALA A 77 10.60 2.72 -9.65
N MET A 78 10.31 1.71 -8.85
CA MET A 78 9.34 1.80 -7.77
C MET A 78 9.77 2.85 -6.75
N ASN A 79 11.03 2.84 -6.32
CA ASN A 79 11.56 3.82 -5.37
C ASN A 79 11.48 5.25 -5.90
N GLY A 80 11.70 5.47 -7.20
CA GLY A 80 11.57 6.79 -7.79
C GLY A 80 10.17 7.39 -7.61
N ILE A 81 9.13 6.57 -7.76
CA ILE A 81 7.75 7.00 -7.54
C ILE A 81 7.47 7.18 -6.05
N TRP A 82 7.90 6.22 -5.23
CA TRP A 82 7.76 6.28 -3.77
C TRP A 82 8.36 7.57 -3.18
N ASP A 83 9.58 7.92 -3.61
CA ASP A 83 10.31 9.08 -3.07
C ASP A 83 9.60 10.39 -3.35
N THR A 84 8.92 10.52 -4.50
CA THR A 84 8.15 11.73 -4.82
C THR A 84 6.79 11.77 -4.14
N TRP A 85 6.24 10.62 -3.79
CA TRP A 85 4.94 10.51 -3.15
C TRP A 85 4.99 10.77 -1.64
N LEU A 86 6.05 10.32 -0.99
CA LEU A 86 6.16 10.37 0.47
C LEU A 86 6.57 11.76 0.94
N PRO A 87 5.87 12.35 1.94
CA PRO A 87 6.31 13.63 2.53
C PRO A 87 7.66 13.47 3.22
N LYS A 88 8.53 14.43 3.06
CA LYS A 88 9.85 14.41 3.70
C LYS A 88 9.72 14.39 5.21
N GLY A 89 10.49 13.52 5.86
CA GLY A 89 10.51 13.39 7.31
C GLY A 89 9.44 12.45 7.88
N PHE A 90 8.59 11.87 7.03
CA PHE A 90 7.49 11.03 7.47
C PHE A 90 7.57 9.58 6.94
N ALA A 91 8.78 9.12 6.63
CA ALA A 91 8.95 7.78 6.11
C ALA A 91 8.57 6.71 7.15
N PRO A 92 7.76 5.72 6.77
CA PRO A 92 7.44 4.60 7.65
C PRO A 92 8.61 3.61 7.74
N ALA A 93 8.52 2.69 8.69
CA ALA A 93 9.32 1.47 8.60
C ALA A 93 8.92 0.73 7.32
N ARG A 94 9.88 0.22 6.56
CA ARG A 94 9.61 -0.40 5.26
C ARG A 94 10.46 -1.64 5.03
N ALA A 95 9.86 -2.65 4.43
CA ALA A 95 10.55 -3.78 3.84
C ALA A 95 10.10 -3.92 2.39
N THR A 96 11.03 -4.30 1.51
CA THR A 96 10.73 -4.60 0.10
C THR A 96 11.27 -5.98 -0.21
N VAL A 97 10.42 -6.85 -0.72
CA VAL A 97 10.78 -8.24 -1.03
C VAL A 97 10.27 -8.62 -2.40
N GLU A 98 10.90 -9.64 -2.99
CA GLU A 98 10.38 -10.26 -4.20
C GLU A 98 9.41 -11.38 -3.81
N ALA A 99 8.30 -11.46 -4.52
CA ALA A 99 7.30 -12.49 -4.27
C ALA A 99 6.59 -12.88 -5.56
N LYS A 100 6.16 -14.12 -5.62
CA LYS A 100 5.26 -14.59 -6.67
C LYS A 100 3.87 -14.06 -6.36
N MET A 101 3.34 -13.26 -7.26
CA MET A 101 2.06 -12.58 -7.08
C MET A 101 0.87 -13.46 -7.46
N ALA A 102 -0.34 -13.02 -7.10
CA ALA A 102 -1.57 -13.75 -7.41
C ALA A 102 -1.82 -13.89 -8.92
N ALA A 103 -1.30 -12.96 -9.73
CA ALA A 103 -1.35 -13.03 -11.19
C ALA A 103 -0.01 -12.54 -11.77
N PRO A 104 0.38 -13.03 -12.98
CA PRO A 104 1.69 -12.68 -13.56
C PRO A 104 1.89 -11.21 -13.86
N ASN A 105 0.81 -10.46 -14.08
CA ASN A 105 0.85 -9.04 -14.41
C ASN A 105 0.71 -8.12 -13.19
N VAL A 106 0.59 -8.65 -11.99
CA VAL A 106 0.71 -7.85 -10.77
C VAL A 106 2.19 -7.65 -10.50
N LEU A 107 2.68 -6.43 -10.77
CA LEU A 107 4.12 -6.12 -10.64
C LEU A 107 4.48 -5.66 -9.23
N VAL A 108 3.54 -5.00 -8.54
CA VAL A 108 3.76 -4.45 -7.20
C VAL A 108 2.49 -4.58 -6.37
N GLU A 109 2.68 -4.88 -5.10
CA GLU A 109 1.63 -4.89 -4.09
C GLU A 109 2.17 -4.29 -2.81
N MET A 110 1.35 -3.51 -2.09
CA MET A 110 1.78 -2.90 -0.82
C MET A 110 0.77 -3.19 0.28
N SER A 111 1.31 -3.59 1.44
CA SER A 111 0.56 -3.80 2.67
C SER A 111 0.93 -2.67 3.64
N VAL A 112 -0.07 -2.00 4.23
CA VAL A 112 0.12 -0.74 4.96
C VAL A 112 -0.49 -0.81 6.34
N ILE A 113 0.23 -0.28 7.32
CA ILE A 113 -0.26 0.00 8.68
C ILE A 113 -0.02 1.48 8.95
N ALA A 114 -1.03 2.17 9.45
CA ALA A 114 -0.98 3.60 9.73
C ALA A 114 -1.62 3.92 11.08
N ALA A 115 -1.39 5.14 11.58
CA ALA A 115 -1.99 5.63 12.81
C ALA A 115 -3.12 6.60 12.50
N LEU A 116 -4.17 6.59 13.32
CA LEU A 116 -5.15 7.68 13.36
C LEU A 116 -4.54 8.89 14.06
N PRO A 117 -5.00 10.12 13.71
CA PRO A 117 -4.57 11.32 14.43
C PRO A 117 -4.96 11.29 15.89
#